data_5106ca99655e2bc2557b50f816db5217
#
_entry.id   5106ca99655e2bc2557b50f816db5217
#
_cell.length_a   1.000
_cell.length_b   1.000
_cell.length_c   1.000
_cell.angle_alpha   90.00
_cell.angle_beta   90.00
_cell.angle_gamma   90.00
#
_symmetry.space_group_name_H-M   'P 1'
#
loop_
_entity.id
_entity.type
_entity.pdbx_description
1 polymer ?
#
loop_
_entity_poly.entity_id
_entity_poly.type
_entity_poly.pdbx_seq_one_letter_code
_entity_poly.pdbx_strand_id
1 'polypeptide(L)'
;RDRTVSRGLGDVYQRQDSITSKIEEIDGLAKFEEDIWQRQEGGGGRTRIIENGAIFEKGGVNISAVHGELPEVLRKQFNVDQGAFFACGLSLVLHPINPMIPTVHANWRYFEMYDTTGKMVTQWFGGGQDLTPYYLFDEDAIHFHTVCKNVCDSYSPDFYSTFKKNCDDYFWNAHRDEARGVGGLFFDYLKATNSFTILDRYNFVTAVGASFLESYLPIVQKRKDIPFTISQKDWQEIRRGRYVEFNLVHDRGTLFGLKTNGRIESILM
;
A
#
# COMPACT_ATOMS: atom_id res chain seq x y z
N ARG A 1 -12.49 21.37 -11.13
CA ARG A 1 -11.65 20.31 -10.52
C ARG A 1 -10.38 20.96 -10.04
N ASP A 2 -10.08 20.81 -8.76
CA ASP A 2 -8.92 21.43 -8.13
C ASP A 2 -7.62 20.90 -8.78
N ARG A 3 -6.66 21.80 -9.00
CA ARG A 3 -5.33 21.46 -9.55
C ARG A 3 -4.59 20.41 -8.71
N THR A 4 -4.91 20.30 -7.42
CA THR A 4 -4.32 19.33 -6.47
C THR A 4 -4.74 17.90 -6.82
N VAL A 5 -6.04 17.68 -7.11
CA VAL A 5 -6.56 16.34 -7.52
C VAL A 5 -5.99 15.93 -8.86
N SER A 6 -5.91 16.86 -9.82
CA SER A 6 -5.34 16.59 -11.15
C SER A 6 -3.85 16.25 -11.09
N ARG A 7 -3.07 16.92 -10.22
CA ARG A 7 -1.65 16.58 -9.99
C ARG A 7 -1.51 15.23 -9.30
N GLY A 8 -2.32 14.97 -8.26
CA GLY A 8 -2.27 13.70 -7.53
C GLY A 8 -2.51 12.48 -8.41
N LEU A 9 -3.44 12.57 -9.37
CA LEU A 9 -3.67 11.51 -10.36
C LEU A 9 -2.45 11.29 -11.27
N GLY A 10 -1.84 12.37 -11.78
CA GLY A 10 -0.61 12.26 -12.58
C GLY A 10 0.51 11.57 -11.81
N ASP A 11 0.69 11.90 -10.54
CA ASP A 11 1.75 11.35 -9.69
C ASP A 11 1.58 9.85 -9.41
N VAL A 12 0.34 9.35 -9.20
CA VAL A 12 0.14 7.90 -8.98
C VAL A 12 0.46 7.08 -10.22
N TYR A 13 0.12 7.58 -11.43
CA TYR A 13 0.47 6.91 -12.69
C TYR A 13 1.98 6.88 -12.92
N GLN A 14 2.67 8.01 -12.77
CA GLN A 14 4.12 8.09 -12.87
C GLN A 14 4.81 7.21 -11.83
N ARG A 15 4.26 7.14 -10.61
CA ARG A 15 4.77 6.28 -9.54
C ARG A 15 4.65 4.81 -9.89
N GLN A 16 3.51 4.37 -10.40
CA GLN A 16 3.34 3.00 -10.87
C GLN A 16 4.35 2.67 -11.97
N ASP A 17 4.48 3.53 -12.99
CA ASP A 17 5.41 3.32 -14.09
C ASP A 17 6.85 3.19 -13.60
N SER A 18 7.26 4.06 -12.66
CA SER A 18 8.60 4.01 -12.06
C SER A 18 8.82 2.72 -11.25
N ILE A 19 7.85 2.33 -10.41
CA ILE A 19 7.97 1.11 -9.59
C ILE A 19 8.03 -0.13 -10.47
N THR A 20 7.09 -0.29 -11.42
CA THR A 20 7.03 -1.47 -12.26
C THR A 20 8.26 -1.60 -13.14
N SER A 21 8.74 -0.51 -13.74
CA SER A 21 9.98 -0.50 -14.52
C SER A 21 11.20 -0.97 -13.71
N LYS A 22 11.34 -0.51 -12.47
CA LYS A 22 12.47 -0.91 -11.61
C LYS A 22 12.36 -2.35 -11.10
N ILE A 23 11.16 -2.83 -10.85
CA ILE A 23 10.92 -4.24 -10.50
C ILE A 23 11.24 -5.14 -11.68
N GLU A 24 10.83 -4.79 -12.90
CA GLU A 24 11.18 -5.52 -14.12
C GLU A 24 12.67 -5.53 -14.41
N GLU A 25 13.36 -4.40 -14.15
CA GLU A 25 14.81 -4.27 -14.32
C GLU A 25 15.56 -5.23 -13.39
N ILE A 26 15.16 -5.32 -12.10
CA ILE A 26 15.82 -6.19 -11.13
C ILE A 26 15.44 -7.66 -11.31
N ASP A 27 14.21 -7.95 -11.72
CA ASP A 27 13.74 -9.32 -11.99
C ASP A 27 14.44 -9.92 -13.21
N GLY A 28 14.57 -9.17 -14.28
CA GLY A 28 15.30 -9.52 -15.49
C GLY A 28 14.62 -10.56 -16.39
N LEU A 29 13.53 -11.19 -15.95
CA LEU A 29 12.80 -12.23 -16.71
C LEU A 29 11.36 -11.83 -17.00
N ALA A 30 10.56 -11.62 -15.98
CA ALA A 30 9.13 -11.32 -16.12
C ALA A 30 8.86 -9.84 -16.41
N LYS A 31 7.71 -9.58 -17.02
CA LYS A 31 7.17 -8.25 -17.25
C LYS A 31 5.80 -8.13 -16.61
N PHE A 32 5.43 -6.92 -16.24
CA PHE A 32 4.09 -6.66 -15.77
C PHE A 32 3.08 -6.72 -16.91
N GLU A 33 2.05 -7.54 -16.73
CA GLU A 33 0.85 -7.49 -17.55
C GLU A 33 -0.05 -6.36 -17.06
N GLU A 34 -0.58 -5.56 -17.99
CA GLU A 34 -1.38 -4.39 -17.68
C GLU A 34 -2.84 -4.65 -18.04
N ASP A 35 -3.74 -4.29 -17.14
CA ASP A 35 -5.18 -4.30 -17.36
C ASP A 35 -5.79 -2.96 -16.93
N ILE A 36 -6.43 -2.28 -17.87
CA ILE A 36 -7.13 -1.01 -17.67
C ILE A 36 -8.62 -1.30 -17.54
N TRP A 37 -9.21 -0.89 -16.44
CA TRP A 37 -10.61 -1.16 -16.14
C TRP A 37 -11.39 0.10 -15.78
N GLN A 38 -12.70 0.03 -15.98
CA GLN A 38 -13.65 1.09 -15.63
C GLN A 38 -14.77 0.53 -14.75
N ARG A 39 -15.28 1.36 -13.84
CA ARG A 39 -16.46 1.07 -13.03
C ARG A 39 -17.71 1.69 -13.66
N GLN A 40 -18.82 0.96 -13.59
CA GLN A 40 -20.11 1.49 -14.02
C GLN A 40 -20.57 2.68 -13.18
N GLU A 41 -20.28 2.66 -11.88
CA GLU A 41 -20.63 3.72 -10.92
C GLU A 41 -19.73 4.95 -11.01
N GLY A 42 -18.61 4.87 -11.73
CA GLY A 42 -17.72 5.97 -12.00
C GLY A 42 -16.26 5.73 -11.62
N GLY A 43 -15.38 6.19 -12.48
CA GLY A 43 -13.94 6.03 -12.36
C GLY A 43 -13.43 4.69 -12.89
N GLY A 44 -12.20 4.35 -12.52
CA GLY A 44 -11.54 3.14 -12.98
C GLY A 44 -10.14 2.99 -12.38
N GLY A 45 -9.32 2.20 -13.03
CA GLY A 45 -7.95 1.98 -12.59
C GLY A 45 -7.07 1.29 -13.62
N ARG A 46 -5.82 1.08 -13.21
CA ARG A 46 -4.80 0.38 -13.98
C ARG A 46 -4.13 -0.64 -13.06
N THR A 47 -4.42 -1.91 -13.28
CA THR A 47 -3.81 -3.03 -12.57
C THR A 47 -2.61 -3.52 -13.37
N ARG A 48 -1.48 -3.73 -12.70
CA ARG A 48 -0.30 -4.38 -13.25
C ARG A 48 0.10 -5.54 -12.39
N ILE A 49 0.24 -6.72 -13.00
CA ILE A 49 0.59 -7.97 -12.31
C ILE A 49 1.85 -8.55 -12.94
N ILE A 50 2.81 -8.92 -12.10
CA ILE A 50 3.99 -9.70 -12.47
C ILE A 50 3.84 -11.10 -11.89
N GLU A 51 4.11 -12.12 -12.69
CA GLU A 51 4.06 -13.52 -12.28
C GLU A 51 5.23 -14.30 -12.89
N ASN A 52 5.64 -15.35 -12.21
CA ASN A 52 6.64 -16.31 -12.69
C ASN A 52 7.98 -15.65 -13.10
N GLY A 53 8.40 -14.62 -12.38
CA GLY A 53 9.68 -13.95 -12.60
C GLY A 53 10.88 -14.75 -12.10
N ALA A 54 12.07 -14.20 -12.28
CA ALA A 54 13.29 -14.78 -11.71
C ALA A 54 13.42 -14.50 -10.20
N ILE A 55 12.87 -13.38 -9.74
CA ILE A 55 12.92 -12.92 -8.34
C ILE A 55 11.53 -12.93 -7.73
N PHE A 56 10.52 -12.43 -8.45
CA PHE A 56 9.15 -12.31 -7.95
C PHE A 56 8.27 -13.42 -8.50
N GLU A 57 7.75 -14.25 -7.58
CA GLU A 57 6.79 -15.30 -7.90
C GLU A 57 5.46 -14.68 -8.34
N LYS A 58 5.02 -13.68 -7.61
CA LYS A 58 3.81 -12.92 -7.90
C LYS A 58 3.88 -11.53 -7.26
N GLY A 59 3.32 -10.56 -7.94
CA GLY A 59 3.15 -9.23 -7.39
C GLY A 59 2.17 -8.39 -8.19
N GLY A 60 1.63 -7.39 -7.54
CA GLY A 60 0.75 -6.44 -8.18
C GLY A 60 1.05 -5.01 -7.78
N VAL A 61 0.91 -4.11 -8.72
CA VAL A 61 0.99 -2.66 -8.52
C VAL A 61 -0.25 -2.04 -9.15
N ASN A 62 -1.18 -1.58 -8.33
CA ASN A 62 -2.51 -1.18 -8.76
C ASN A 62 -2.76 0.28 -8.50
N ILE A 63 -3.40 0.94 -9.47
CA ILE A 63 -3.96 2.27 -9.31
C ILE A 63 -5.47 2.19 -9.42
N SER A 64 -6.14 2.95 -8.57
CA SER A 64 -7.56 3.23 -8.71
C SER A 64 -7.84 4.73 -8.56
N ALA A 65 -8.82 5.23 -9.31
CA ALA A 65 -9.39 6.56 -9.16
C ALA A 65 -10.90 6.41 -9.37
N VAL A 66 -11.63 6.33 -8.29
CA VAL A 66 -13.06 5.96 -8.28
C VAL A 66 -13.89 7.03 -7.59
N HIS A 67 -15.11 7.18 -8.04
CA HIS A 67 -16.07 8.11 -7.46
C HIS A 67 -17.49 7.55 -7.60
N GLY A 68 -18.42 8.12 -6.87
CA GLY A 68 -19.81 7.70 -6.92
C GLY A 68 -20.57 8.10 -5.68
N GLU A 69 -21.73 7.48 -5.46
CA GLU A 69 -22.50 7.64 -4.24
C GLU A 69 -21.77 6.98 -3.06
N LEU A 70 -21.91 7.54 -1.87
CA LEU A 70 -21.32 6.99 -0.65
C LEU A 70 -21.89 5.59 -0.39
N PRO A 71 -21.05 4.56 -0.31
CA PRO A 71 -21.46 3.22 0.11
C PRO A 71 -22.11 3.22 1.51
N GLU A 72 -23.06 2.31 1.75
CA GLU A 72 -23.76 2.21 3.03
C GLU A 72 -22.82 2.11 4.24
N VAL A 73 -21.71 1.39 4.10
CA VAL A 73 -20.68 1.26 5.15
C VAL A 73 -20.11 2.62 5.54
N LEU A 74 -19.79 3.48 4.56
CA LEU A 74 -19.28 4.82 4.82
C LEU A 74 -20.36 5.75 5.34
N ARG A 75 -21.60 5.63 4.84
CA ARG A 75 -22.74 6.40 5.37
C ARG A 75 -22.95 6.13 6.86
N LYS A 76 -22.93 4.87 7.28
CA LYS A 76 -23.00 4.48 8.68
C LYS A 76 -21.83 5.00 9.50
N GLN A 77 -20.60 4.87 8.97
CA GLN A 77 -19.39 5.30 9.66
C GLN A 77 -19.35 6.80 9.92
N PHE A 78 -19.82 7.60 8.96
CA PHE A 78 -19.82 9.07 9.05
C PHE A 78 -21.14 9.65 9.54
N ASN A 79 -22.14 8.80 9.85
CA ASN A 79 -23.48 9.19 10.28
C ASN A 79 -24.12 10.20 9.31
N VAL A 80 -24.12 9.86 8.03
CA VAL A 80 -24.74 10.65 6.96
C VAL A 80 -25.70 9.78 6.17
N ASP A 81 -26.83 10.34 5.72
CA ASP A 81 -27.85 9.59 4.98
C ASP A 81 -27.46 9.40 3.50
N GLN A 82 -26.89 10.43 2.89
CA GLN A 82 -26.51 10.47 1.48
C GLN A 82 -25.27 11.32 1.26
N GLY A 83 -24.65 11.15 0.12
CA GLY A 83 -23.50 11.93 -0.29
C GLY A 83 -22.73 11.26 -1.43
N ALA A 84 -21.65 11.89 -1.86
CA ALA A 84 -20.74 11.36 -2.86
C ALA A 84 -19.31 11.25 -2.33
N PHE A 85 -18.51 10.45 -2.97
CA PHE A 85 -17.08 10.31 -2.65
C PHE A 85 -16.21 10.36 -3.90
N PHE A 86 -14.97 10.71 -3.68
CA PHE A 86 -13.86 10.45 -4.60
C PHE A 86 -12.73 9.78 -3.81
N ALA A 87 -12.13 8.74 -4.39
CA ALA A 87 -10.97 8.08 -3.81
C ALA A 87 -9.96 7.76 -4.91
N CYS A 88 -8.70 8.00 -4.66
CA CYS A 88 -7.63 7.56 -5.54
C CYS A 88 -6.42 7.07 -4.74
N GLY A 89 -5.65 6.19 -5.35
CA GLY A 89 -4.44 5.68 -4.72
C GLY A 89 -3.71 4.64 -5.54
N LEU A 90 -2.53 4.29 -5.02
CA LEU A 90 -1.72 3.19 -5.48
C LEU A 90 -1.57 2.18 -4.35
N SER A 91 -1.74 0.91 -4.67
CA SER A 91 -1.51 -0.22 -3.76
C SER A 91 -0.59 -1.22 -4.42
N LEU A 92 0.33 -1.81 -3.67
CA LEU A 92 1.19 -2.87 -4.17
C LEU A 92 1.46 -3.94 -3.12
N VAL A 93 1.71 -5.14 -3.60
CA VAL A 93 2.32 -6.24 -2.84
C VAL A 93 3.25 -7.01 -3.77
N LEU A 94 4.43 -7.40 -3.26
CA LEU A 94 5.41 -8.18 -4.00
C LEU A 94 5.78 -9.41 -3.19
N HIS A 95 5.58 -10.58 -3.78
CA HIS A 95 5.91 -11.88 -3.19
C HIS A 95 7.14 -12.47 -3.90
N PRO A 96 8.30 -12.55 -3.22
CA PRO A 96 9.51 -13.11 -3.80
C PRO A 96 9.50 -14.63 -3.83
N ILE A 97 10.27 -15.21 -4.77
CA ILE A 97 10.54 -16.64 -4.86
C ILE A 97 11.47 -17.07 -3.71
N ASN A 98 12.56 -16.33 -3.52
CA ASN A 98 13.56 -16.66 -2.52
C ASN A 98 13.07 -16.29 -1.11
N PRO A 99 13.01 -17.25 -0.16
CA PRO A 99 12.57 -17.00 1.21
C PRO A 99 13.45 -16.03 2.01
N MET A 100 14.66 -15.70 1.51
CA MET A 100 15.53 -14.71 2.15
C MET A 100 15.15 -13.27 1.78
N ILE A 101 14.31 -13.08 0.77
CA ILE A 101 13.76 -11.77 0.41
C ILE A 101 12.42 -11.61 1.12
N PRO A 102 12.18 -10.50 1.83
CA PRO A 102 10.88 -10.25 2.47
C PRO A 102 9.78 -9.91 1.46
N THR A 103 8.54 -10.26 1.79
CA THR A 103 7.37 -9.65 1.17
C THR A 103 7.30 -8.17 1.57
N VAL A 104 6.88 -7.33 0.64
CA VAL A 104 6.64 -5.91 0.90
C VAL A 104 5.23 -5.54 0.47
N HIS A 105 4.59 -4.70 1.26
CA HIS A 105 3.31 -4.08 0.95
C HIS A 105 3.44 -2.57 1.05
N ALA A 106 2.74 -1.85 0.20
CA ALA A 106 2.56 -0.41 0.33
C ALA A 106 1.20 0.03 -0.22
N ASN A 107 0.69 1.10 0.35
CA ASN A 107 -0.54 1.74 -0.09
C ASN A 107 -0.45 3.24 0.19
N TRP A 108 -0.80 4.06 -0.78
CA TRP A 108 -0.91 5.51 -0.63
C TRP A 108 -2.19 5.95 -1.28
N ARG A 109 -3.09 6.55 -0.50
CA ARG A 109 -4.45 6.88 -0.94
C ARG A 109 -4.89 8.25 -0.48
N TYR A 110 -5.79 8.83 -1.26
CA TYR A 110 -6.50 10.06 -0.95
C TYR A 110 -8.01 9.82 -1.03
N PHE A 111 -8.75 10.48 -0.17
CA PHE A 111 -10.21 10.35 -0.08
C PHE A 111 -10.86 11.71 0.13
N GLU A 112 -11.98 11.92 -0.55
CA GLU A 112 -12.88 13.07 -0.39
C GLU A 112 -14.32 12.60 -0.16
N MET A 113 -15.05 13.33 0.65
CA MET A 113 -16.48 13.13 0.86
C MET A 113 -17.23 14.44 0.64
N TYR A 114 -18.34 14.34 -0.04
CA TYR A 114 -19.21 15.46 -0.41
C TYR A 114 -20.63 15.22 0.10
N ASP A 115 -21.30 16.29 0.49
CA ASP A 115 -22.73 16.28 0.81
C ASP A 115 -23.62 16.27 -0.46
N THR A 116 -24.93 16.26 -0.25
CA THR A 116 -25.92 16.26 -1.35
C THR A 116 -25.94 17.55 -2.17
N THR A 117 -25.30 18.62 -1.69
CA THR A 117 -25.17 19.89 -2.41
C THR A 117 -23.88 19.94 -3.25
N GLY A 118 -23.03 18.92 -3.15
CA GLY A 118 -21.71 18.87 -3.79
C GLY A 118 -20.64 19.64 -3.02
N LYS A 119 -20.91 20.06 -1.79
CA LYS A 119 -19.92 20.69 -0.92
C LYS A 119 -19.04 19.61 -0.27
N MET A 120 -17.71 19.82 -0.28
CA MET A 120 -16.77 18.94 0.39
C MET A 120 -16.98 18.98 1.91
N VAL A 121 -17.23 17.83 2.50
CA VAL A 121 -17.43 17.64 3.94
C VAL A 121 -16.11 17.30 4.63
N THR A 122 -15.32 16.43 4.03
CA THR A 122 -14.02 16.02 4.58
C THR A 122 -13.11 15.46 3.49
N GLN A 123 -11.80 15.55 3.74
CA GLN A 123 -10.77 14.96 2.91
C GLN A 123 -9.60 14.51 3.78
N TRP A 124 -8.91 13.45 3.36
CA TRP A 124 -7.72 12.97 4.07
C TRP A 124 -6.84 12.08 3.20
N PHE A 125 -5.61 11.91 3.65
CA PHE A 125 -4.69 10.89 3.13
C PHE A 125 -4.61 9.70 4.08
N GLY A 126 -4.40 8.52 3.51
CA GLY A 126 -4.07 7.30 4.23
C GLY A 126 -3.00 6.53 3.49
N GLY A 127 -2.34 5.62 4.19
CA GLY A 127 -1.36 4.78 3.56
C GLY A 127 -0.31 4.25 4.50
N GLY A 128 0.76 3.77 3.90
CA GLY A 128 1.92 3.22 4.57
C GLY A 128 2.71 2.29 3.68
N GLN A 129 3.75 1.72 4.25
CA GLN A 129 4.55 0.65 3.67
C GLN A 129 5.13 -0.20 4.79
N ASP A 130 5.12 -1.51 4.61
CA ASP A 130 5.58 -2.45 5.63
C ASP A 130 6.30 -3.66 5.02
N LEU A 131 7.21 -4.24 5.82
CA LEU A 131 8.09 -5.32 5.44
C LEU A 131 7.74 -6.59 6.22
N THR A 132 7.56 -7.71 5.50
CA THR A 132 7.24 -9.02 6.07
C THR A 132 8.30 -10.04 5.69
N PRO A 133 9.39 -10.15 6.48
CA PRO A 133 10.40 -11.17 6.25
C PRO A 133 9.92 -12.56 6.71
N TYR A 134 10.40 -13.59 6.02
CA TYR A 134 10.27 -14.99 6.43
C TYR A 134 11.44 -15.41 7.31
N TYR A 135 12.62 -14.93 6.97
CA TYR A 135 13.85 -14.98 7.74
C TYR A 135 14.32 -13.57 8.02
N LEU A 136 14.46 -13.25 9.29
CA LEU A 136 14.84 -11.91 9.70
C LEU A 136 16.35 -11.71 9.58
N PHE A 137 16.72 -10.65 8.87
CA PHE A 137 18.06 -10.06 8.89
C PHE A 137 17.94 -8.67 9.50
N ASP A 138 18.58 -8.45 10.64
CA ASP A 138 18.48 -7.19 11.39
C ASP A 138 18.86 -5.98 10.52
N GLU A 139 19.87 -6.13 9.70
CA GLU A 139 20.35 -5.07 8.81
C GLU A 139 19.32 -4.65 7.76
N ASP A 140 18.47 -5.58 7.28
CA ASP A 140 17.40 -5.28 6.33
C ASP A 140 16.28 -4.49 7.02
N ALA A 141 15.89 -4.91 8.23
CA ALA A 141 14.93 -4.19 9.04
C ALA A 141 15.44 -2.78 9.40
N ILE A 142 16.71 -2.66 9.81
CA ILE A 142 17.36 -1.37 10.11
C ILE A 142 17.37 -0.47 8.88
N HIS A 143 17.75 -1.00 7.69
CA HIS A 143 17.75 -0.24 6.44
C HIS A 143 16.34 0.28 6.11
N PHE A 144 15.34 -0.61 6.07
CA PHE A 144 13.97 -0.27 5.74
C PHE A 144 13.42 0.82 6.68
N HIS A 145 13.59 0.63 7.97
CA HIS A 145 13.14 1.60 8.99
C HIS A 145 13.93 2.91 8.97
N THR A 146 15.21 2.88 8.61
CA THR A 146 16.02 4.11 8.46
C THR A 146 15.49 4.97 7.32
N VAL A 147 15.18 4.37 6.16
CA VAL A 147 14.58 5.11 5.04
C VAL A 147 13.22 5.68 5.43
N CYS A 148 12.35 4.89 6.07
CA CYS A 148 11.06 5.34 6.59
C CYS A 148 11.20 6.51 7.57
N LYS A 149 12.15 6.40 8.49
CA LYS A 149 12.40 7.44 9.50
C LYS A 149 12.90 8.73 8.88
N ASN A 150 13.85 8.67 7.97
CA ASN A 150 14.42 9.84 7.31
C ASN A 150 13.35 10.67 6.57
N VAL A 151 12.42 9.98 5.88
CA VAL A 151 11.29 10.66 5.23
C VAL A 151 10.38 11.32 6.27
N CYS A 152 10.02 10.62 7.33
CA CYS A 152 9.18 11.17 8.38
C CYS A 152 9.80 12.38 9.07
N ASP A 153 11.07 12.29 9.43
CA ASP A 153 11.81 13.35 10.14
C ASP A 153 11.94 14.64 9.30
N SER A 154 11.89 14.52 7.96
CA SER A 154 11.86 15.69 7.07
C SER A 154 10.57 16.52 7.17
N TYR A 155 9.52 15.97 7.77
CA TYR A 155 8.22 16.63 7.95
C TYR A 155 7.88 16.90 9.42
N SER A 156 8.15 15.93 10.31
CA SER A 156 7.96 16.09 11.74
C SER A 156 8.74 15.02 12.52
N PRO A 157 9.38 15.38 13.63
CA PRO A 157 10.11 14.43 14.46
C PRO A 157 9.21 13.33 15.09
N ASP A 158 7.90 13.58 15.21
CA ASP A 158 6.96 12.66 15.81
C ASP A 158 6.33 11.68 14.80
N PHE A 159 6.49 11.92 13.49
CA PHE A 159 5.79 11.13 12.47
C PHE A 159 6.25 9.67 12.47
N TYR A 160 7.57 9.45 12.52
CA TYR A 160 8.07 8.07 12.48
C TYR A 160 7.59 7.24 13.67
N SER A 161 7.75 7.75 14.89
CA SER A 161 7.33 7.02 16.09
C SER A 161 5.82 6.73 16.10
N THR A 162 5.03 7.72 15.71
CA THR A 162 3.57 7.60 15.61
C THR A 162 3.16 6.59 14.55
N PHE A 163 3.68 6.72 13.33
CA PHE A 163 3.23 5.88 12.21
C PHE A 163 3.81 4.47 12.27
N LYS A 164 4.99 4.29 12.87
CA LYS A 164 5.54 2.97 13.17
C LYS A 164 4.69 2.24 14.20
N LYS A 165 4.33 2.92 15.30
CA LYS A 165 3.43 2.33 16.28
C LYS A 165 2.07 1.97 15.70
N ASN A 166 1.48 2.84 14.91
CA ASN A 166 0.22 2.56 14.22
C ASN A 166 0.34 1.35 13.29
N CYS A 167 1.48 1.18 12.62
CA CYS A 167 1.76 0.04 11.76
C CYS A 167 1.83 -1.26 12.56
N ASP A 168 2.56 -1.27 13.67
CA ASP A 168 2.68 -2.43 14.54
C ASP A 168 1.32 -2.85 15.10
N ASP A 169 0.53 -1.88 15.59
CA ASP A 169 -0.82 -2.13 16.13
C ASP A 169 -1.78 -2.65 15.05
N TYR A 170 -1.71 -2.08 13.83
CA TYR A 170 -2.61 -2.46 12.73
C TYR A 170 -2.36 -3.85 12.20
N PHE A 171 -1.08 -4.22 12.01
CA PHE A 171 -0.67 -5.51 11.46
C PHE A 171 -0.41 -6.58 12.51
N TRP A 172 -0.93 -6.39 13.73
CA TRP A 172 -0.96 -7.40 14.76
C TRP A 172 -2.04 -8.45 14.46
N ASN A 173 -1.65 -9.71 14.35
CA ASN A 173 -2.54 -10.83 14.13
C ASN A 173 -3.08 -11.35 15.47
N ALA A 174 -4.18 -10.75 15.93
CA ALA A 174 -4.68 -10.94 17.29
C ALA A 174 -5.02 -12.41 17.64
N HIS A 175 -5.56 -13.18 16.70
CA HIS A 175 -5.92 -14.58 16.97
C HIS A 175 -4.73 -15.54 16.96
N ARG A 176 -3.55 -15.07 16.56
CA ARG A 176 -2.28 -15.82 16.61
C ARG A 176 -1.29 -15.27 17.61
N ASP A 177 -1.60 -14.10 18.21
CA ASP A 177 -0.70 -13.38 19.12
C ASP A 177 0.68 -13.13 18.50
N GLU A 178 0.71 -12.70 17.23
CA GLU A 178 1.95 -12.46 16.49
C GLU A 178 1.86 -11.22 15.58
N ALA A 179 3.00 -10.57 15.36
CA ALA A 179 3.12 -9.55 14.33
C ALA A 179 3.15 -10.17 12.93
N ARG A 180 2.51 -9.51 11.92
CA ARG A 180 2.60 -9.93 10.52
C ARG A 180 4.04 -9.87 9.99
N GLY A 181 4.78 -8.81 10.35
CA GLY A 181 6.16 -8.59 9.94
C GLY A 181 6.89 -7.65 10.88
N VAL A 182 7.93 -6.99 10.40
CA VAL A 182 8.73 -6.02 11.18
C VAL A 182 8.14 -4.61 11.18
N GLY A 183 6.98 -4.44 10.55
CA GLY A 183 6.29 -3.16 10.45
C GLY A 183 6.88 -2.23 9.40
N GLY A 184 6.73 -0.96 9.64
CA GLY A 184 7.07 0.14 8.75
C GLY A 184 6.29 1.39 9.14
N LEU A 185 5.54 1.94 8.21
CA LEU A 185 4.67 3.10 8.42
C LEU A 185 3.22 2.75 8.13
N PHE A 186 2.31 3.19 9.00
CA PHE A 186 0.88 3.19 8.74
C PHE A 186 0.25 4.49 9.26
N PHE A 187 -0.47 5.17 8.39
CA PHE A 187 -1.22 6.38 8.72
C PHE A 187 -2.58 6.36 8.04
N ASP A 188 -3.58 6.88 8.73
CA ASP A 188 -4.93 7.03 8.20
C ASP A 188 -5.54 8.34 8.72
N TYR A 189 -6.54 8.84 8.00
CA TYR A 189 -7.20 10.11 8.35
C TYR A 189 -6.22 11.29 8.53
N LEU A 190 -5.15 11.35 7.74
CA LEU A 190 -4.25 12.50 7.72
C LEU A 190 -4.96 13.69 7.10
N LYS A 191 -5.67 14.45 7.94
CA LYS A 191 -6.38 15.69 7.60
C LYS A 191 -5.46 16.90 7.75
N ALA A 192 -5.89 18.02 7.18
CA ALA A 192 -5.30 19.31 7.52
C ALA A 192 -5.50 19.62 9.01
N THR A 193 -4.52 20.29 9.60
CA THR A 193 -4.52 20.77 10.99
C THR A 193 -4.02 22.20 11.01
N ASN A 194 -3.96 22.82 12.18
CA ASN A 194 -3.37 24.16 12.32
C ASN A 194 -1.88 24.21 11.91
N SER A 195 -1.16 23.08 12.05
CA SER A 195 0.28 22.96 11.76
C SER A 195 0.58 22.42 10.37
N PHE A 196 -0.37 21.75 9.72
CA PHE A 196 -0.18 21.08 8.43
C PHE A 196 -1.37 21.31 7.51
N THR A 197 -1.15 21.91 6.37
CA THR A 197 -2.16 22.06 5.31
C THR A 197 -2.42 20.71 4.63
N ILE A 198 -3.47 20.62 3.83
CA ILE A 198 -3.71 19.42 3.00
C ILE A 198 -2.59 19.21 1.96
N LEU A 199 -1.96 20.29 1.50
CA LEU A 199 -0.81 20.23 0.60
C LEU A 199 0.44 19.66 1.31
N ASP A 200 0.66 19.99 2.58
CA ASP A 200 1.74 19.40 3.37
C ASP A 200 1.53 17.88 3.53
N ARG A 201 0.28 17.46 3.75
CA ARG A 201 -0.08 16.04 3.81
C ARG A 201 0.15 15.34 2.48
N TYR A 202 -0.23 15.96 1.37
CA TYR A 202 0.05 15.47 0.03
C TYR A 202 1.56 15.30 -0.21
N ASN A 203 2.35 16.33 0.09
CA ASN A 203 3.80 16.30 -0.07
C ASN A 203 4.44 15.18 0.76
N PHE A 204 4.01 15.01 2.01
CA PHE A 204 4.46 13.92 2.88
C PHE A 204 4.16 12.55 2.27
N VAL A 205 2.91 12.28 1.88
CA VAL A 205 2.50 10.98 1.32
C VAL A 205 3.23 10.68 0.01
N THR A 206 3.43 11.70 -0.83
CA THR A 206 4.21 11.59 -2.07
C THR A 206 5.68 11.28 -1.79
N ALA A 207 6.27 11.90 -0.76
CA ALA A 207 7.65 11.62 -0.35
C ALA A 207 7.81 10.18 0.21
N VAL A 208 6.85 9.70 1.01
CA VAL A 208 6.83 8.29 1.47
C VAL A 208 6.78 7.35 0.26
N GLY A 209 5.89 7.61 -0.71
CA GLY A 209 5.82 6.83 -1.94
C GLY A 209 7.11 6.88 -2.77
N ALA A 210 7.81 8.03 -2.79
CA ALA A 210 9.09 8.18 -3.48
C ALA A 210 10.21 7.34 -2.86
N SER A 211 10.20 7.18 -1.54
CA SER A 211 11.21 6.41 -0.81
C SER A 211 11.05 4.89 -0.92
N PHE A 212 9.96 4.40 -1.50
CA PHE A 212 9.65 2.96 -1.55
C PHE A 212 10.76 2.14 -2.20
N LEU A 213 11.21 2.53 -3.40
CA LEU A 213 12.26 1.79 -4.12
C LEU A 213 13.59 1.78 -3.35
N GLU A 214 13.95 2.90 -2.74
CA GLU A 214 15.14 3.02 -1.89
C GLU A 214 15.04 2.12 -0.66
N SER A 215 13.86 1.98 -0.05
CA SER A 215 13.66 1.14 1.13
C SER A 215 13.71 -0.35 0.83
N TYR A 216 13.31 -0.80 -0.36
CA TYR A 216 13.10 -2.22 -0.66
C TYR A 216 14.13 -2.82 -1.63
N LEU A 217 14.47 -2.14 -2.74
CA LEU A 217 15.35 -2.74 -3.77
C LEU A 217 16.76 -3.12 -3.27
N PRO A 218 17.41 -2.36 -2.38
CA PRO A 218 18.71 -2.79 -1.84
C PRO A 218 18.63 -4.11 -1.07
N ILE A 219 17.52 -4.38 -0.38
CA ILE A 219 17.27 -5.64 0.31
C ILE A 219 17.15 -6.77 -0.71
N VAL A 220 16.33 -6.58 -1.75
CA VAL A 220 16.18 -7.57 -2.84
C VAL A 220 17.53 -7.89 -3.46
N GLN A 221 18.28 -6.85 -3.85
CA GLN A 221 19.59 -7.01 -4.48
C GLN A 221 20.58 -7.80 -3.60
N LYS A 222 20.54 -7.57 -2.29
CA LYS A 222 21.42 -8.23 -1.33
C LYS A 222 21.04 -9.70 -1.10
N ARG A 223 19.75 -10.05 -1.22
CA ARG A 223 19.22 -11.36 -0.81
C ARG A 223 18.90 -12.30 -1.97
N LYS A 224 18.76 -11.81 -3.20
CA LYS A 224 18.26 -12.58 -4.35
C LYS A 224 19.10 -13.82 -4.70
N ASP A 225 20.39 -13.79 -4.45
CA ASP A 225 21.33 -14.85 -4.80
C ASP A 225 21.69 -15.77 -3.60
N ILE A 226 21.09 -15.58 -2.43
CA ILE A 226 21.32 -16.45 -1.28
C ILE A 226 20.67 -17.81 -1.55
N PRO A 227 21.45 -18.93 -1.47
CA PRO A 227 20.87 -20.24 -1.64
C PRO A 227 19.92 -20.59 -0.48
N PHE A 228 18.89 -21.37 -0.80
CA PHE A 228 17.90 -21.82 0.20
C PHE A 228 17.54 -23.29 0.00
N THR A 229 17.06 -23.90 1.07
CA THR A 229 16.64 -25.30 1.11
C THR A 229 15.13 -25.44 0.86
N ILE A 230 14.67 -26.66 0.58
CA ILE A 230 13.24 -26.98 0.47
C ILE A 230 12.50 -26.60 1.76
N SER A 231 13.05 -26.97 2.92
CA SER A 231 12.41 -26.62 4.21
C SER A 231 12.28 -25.12 4.46
N GLN A 232 13.19 -24.32 3.92
CA GLN A 232 13.09 -22.86 3.98
C GLN A 232 11.99 -22.33 3.05
N LYS A 233 11.80 -22.97 1.89
CA LYS A 233 10.68 -22.66 1.00
C LYS A 233 9.34 -23.04 1.63
N ASP A 234 9.24 -24.23 2.22
CA ASP A 234 8.04 -24.70 2.94
C ASP A 234 7.66 -23.71 4.06
N TRP A 235 8.65 -23.20 4.80
CA TRP A 235 8.41 -22.18 5.82
C TRP A 235 7.89 -20.87 5.23
N GLN A 236 8.44 -20.43 4.11
CA GLN A 236 7.92 -19.26 3.38
C GLN A 236 6.43 -19.42 3.03
N GLU A 237 6.05 -20.60 2.52
CA GLU A 237 4.66 -20.86 2.12
C GLU A 237 3.71 -20.87 3.32
N ILE A 238 4.12 -21.43 4.45
CA ILE A 238 3.35 -21.36 5.70
C ILE A 238 3.14 -19.89 6.13
N ARG A 239 4.20 -19.08 6.10
CA ARG A 239 4.12 -17.66 6.46
C ARG A 239 3.28 -16.85 5.47
N ARG A 240 3.33 -17.17 4.18
CA ARG A 240 2.45 -16.56 3.17
C ARG A 240 0.99 -16.91 3.40
N GLY A 241 0.69 -18.13 3.82
CA GLY A 241 -0.66 -18.51 4.25
C GLY A 241 -1.17 -17.62 5.39
N ARG A 242 -0.34 -17.33 6.40
CA ARG A 242 -0.68 -16.40 7.49
C ARG A 242 -0.83 -14.95 7.03
N TYR A 243 -0.05 -14.52 6.06
CA TYR A 243 -0.18 -13.21 5.45
C TYR A 243 -1.54 -13.05 4.76
N VAL A 244 -1.95 -14.04 3.97
CA VAL A 244 -3.27 -14.06 3.31
C VAL A 244 -4.40 -14.13 4.34
N GLU A 245 -4.24 -14.95 5.37
CA GLU A 245 -5.20 -15.04 6.49
C GLU A 245 -5.43 -13.67 7.14
N PHE A 246 -4.37 -12.92 7.44
CA PHE A 246 -4.50 -11.57 7.96
C PHE A 246 -5.31 -10.67 7.03
N ASN A 247 -5.00 -10.69 5.74
CA ASN A 247 -5.69 -9.85 4.76
C ASN A 247 -7.18 -10.18 4.66
N LEU A 248 -7.55 -11.46 4.72
CA LEU A 248 -8.95 -11.88 4.63
C LEU A 248 -9.75 -11.66 5.93
N VAL A 249 -9.10 -11.74 7.09
CA VAL A 249 -9.78 -11.69 8.40
C VAL A 249 -9.75 -10.28 9.00
N HIS A 250 -8.64 -9.58 8.88
CA HIS A 250 -8.38 -8.34 9.64
C HIS A 250 -8.19 -7.10 8.78
N ASP A 251 -7.70 -7.24 7.52
CA ASP A 251 -7.38 -6.06 6.73
C ASP A 251 -8.64 -5.27 6.31
N ARG A 252 -8.76 -4.06 6.84
CA ARG A 252 -9.91 -3.19 6.58
C ARG A 252 -10.04 -2.83 5.10
N GLY A 253 -8.92 -2.68 4.39
CA GLY A 253 -8.90 -2.37 2.97
C GLY A 253 -9.46 -3.51 2.12
N THR A 254 -8.99 -4.73 2.36
CA THR A 254 -9.49 -5.96 1.72
C THR A 254 -10.97 -6.16 2.01
N LEU A 255 -11.37 -6.09 3.29
CA LEU A 255 -12.76 -6.27 3.70
C LEU A 255 -13.67 -5.18 3.09
N PHE A 256 -13.22 -3.93 3.02
CA PHE A 256 -13.97 -2.86 2.39
C PHE A 256 -14.11 -3.11 0.89
N GLY A 257 -13.04 -3.46 0.19
CA GLY A 257 -13.09 -3.77 -1.23
C GLY A 257 -14.06 -4.90 -1.56
N LEU A 258 -14.03 -5.99 -0.80
CA LEU A 258 -14.95 -7.13 -0.97
C LEU A 258 -16.42 -6.75 -0.68
N LYS A 259 -16.68 -5.90 0.33
CA LYS A 259 -18.03 -5.46 0.71
C LYS A 259 -18.63 -4.41 -0.23
N THR A 260 -17.82 -3.73 -1.01
CA THR A 260 -18.25 -2.66 -1.92
C THR A 260 -18.18 -3.05 -3.39
N ASN A 261 -18.23 -4.35 -3.69
CA ASN A 261 -18.10 -4.90 -5.05
C ASN A 261 -16.84 -4.39 -5.78
N GLY A 262 -15.76 -4.22 -5.05
CA GLY A 262 -14.46 -3.92 -5.64
C GLY A 262 -13.99 -5.06 -6.54
N ARG A 263 -13.10 -4.77 -7.47
CA ARG A 263 -12.58 -5.76 -8.40
C ARG A 263 -11.74 -6.81 -7.66
N ILE A 264 -12.25 -8.05 -7.61
CA ILE A 264 -11.65 -9.15 -6.84
C ILE A 264 -10.22 -9.45 -7.31
N GLU A 265 -9.98 -9.44 -8.62
CA GLU A 265 -8.67 -9.69 -9.24
C GLU A 265 -7.60 -8.65 -8.84
N SER A 266 -8.03 -7.46 -8.42
CA SER A 266 -7.13 -6.41 -7.92
C SER A 266 -7.00 -6.39 -6.40
N ILE A 267 -7.88 -7.11 -5.68
CA ILE A 267 -7.92 -7.17 -4.21
C ILE A 267 -7.21 -8.41 -3.70
N LEU A 268 -7.43 -9.56 -4.37
CA LEU A 268 -6.93 -10.89 -3.99
C LEU A 268 -5.88 -11.37 -5.01
N MET A 269 -4.79 -10.65 -5.10
CA MET A 269 -3.68 -11.02 -5.98
C MET A 269 -2.72 -12.01 -5.31
#